data_c61d8273cd978b40d810908ff1e47647
#
_entry.id   c61d8273cd978b40d810908ff1e47647
#
_cell.length_a   1.000
_cell.length_b   1.000
_cell.length_c   1.000
_cell.angle_alpha   90.00
_cell.angle_beta   90.00
_cell.angle_gamma   90.00
#
_symmetry.space_group_name_H-M   'P 1'
#
loop_
_entity.id
_entity.type
_entity.pdbx_description
1 polymer ?
#
loop_
_entity_poly.entity_id
_entity_poly.type
_entity_poly.pdbx_seq_one_letter_code
_entity_poly.pdbx_strand_id
1 'polypeptide(L)'
;VGSEMCIRDSYRIGSNSTYDIISPVSGFVVGKNISRDMLIRSDREEELFTISGLDNVWVMADVYEGDIRKVQEGAPVRITTLAYGKDREFAGTIDKVYNLLDSESKTMKVRIKLNNKDYMLKPGMFTNVYVQCRVEGPLMPRIPAHALIFEGGKQYVVCVGTDNRLRVREVGVYKQTDEYCYPNAGLKEGDVVVNKNALLVYNALK
;
A
#
# COMPACT_ATOMS: atom_id res chain seq x y z
N VAL A 1 15.20 -1.28 20.17
CA VAL A 1 16.14 -1.54 21.26
C VAL A 1 16.56 -2.99 21.07
N GLY A 2 17.73 -3.19 20.40
CA GLY A 2 18.34 -4.49 20.30
C GLY A 2 18.83 -4.92 21.68
N SER A 3 18.37 -6.03 22.17
CA SER A 3 18.98 -6.66 23.33
C SER A 3 20.33 -7.22 22.87
N GLU A 4 21.41 -6.61 23.29
CA GLU A 4 22.74 -7.23 23.26
C GLU A 4 22.67 -8.48 24.12
N MET A 5 22.56 -9.62 23.48
CA MET A 5 22.56 -10.90 24.18
C MET A 5 23.99 -11.43 24.16
N CYS A 6 24.61 -11.42 25.34
CA CYS A 6 25.96 -11.93 25.55
C CYS A 6 26.06 -13.36 25.03
N ILE A 7 27.12 -13.62 24.26
CA ILE A 7 27.48 -14.91 23.64
C ILE A 7 27.56 -16.08 24.66
N ARG A 8 27.55 -15.80 25.96
CA ARG A 8 27.75 -16.79 27.05
C ARG A 8 26.69 -17.90 27.11
N ASP A 9 25.47 -17.65 26.67
CA ASP A 9 24.37 -18.62 26.80
C ASP A 9 24.01 -19.31 25.49
N SER A 10 24.74 -19.03 24.41
CA SER A 10 24.39 -19.50 23.06
C SER A 10 25.22 -20.67 22.57
N TYR A 11 26.08 -21.26 23.39
CA TYR A 11 26.86 -22.43 22.99
C TYR A 11 26.85 -23.54 24.06
N ARG A 12 26.91 -24.75 23.59
CA ARG A 12 27.17 -25.95 24.44
C ARG A 12 28.47 -26.61 24.00
N ILE A 13 29.27 -27.04 24.95
CA ILE A 13 30.48 -27.80 24.67
C ILE A 13 30.08 -29.24 24.39
N GLY A 14 30.31 -29.69 23.17
CA GLY A 14 30.10 -31.08 22.76
C GLY A 14 31.29 -31.98 23.21
N SER A 15 31.09 -33.28 23.13
CA SER A 15 32.07 -34.27 23.63
C SER A 15 33.40 -34.35 22.84
N ASN A 16 33.49 -33.72 21.66
CA ASN A 16 34.66 -33.82 20.77
C ASN A 16 35.28 -32.45 20.41
N SER A 17 35.45 -31.56 21.39
CA SER A 17 35.97 -30.21 21.16
C SER A 17 35.16 -29.41 20.15
N THR A 18 33.89 -29.75 19.96
CA THR A 18 32.96 -29.03 19.14
C THR A 18 32.11 -28.09 19.99
N TYR A 19 31.75 -26.95 19.40
CA TYR A 19 30.85 -25.99 20.03
C TYR A 19 29.53 -25.97 19.24
N ASP A 20 28.45 -26.30 19.89
CA ASP A 20 27.11 -26.18 19.32
C ASP A 20 26.58 -24.77 19.55
N ILE A 21 26.37 -24.03 18.49
CA ILE A 21 25.76 -22.70 18.56
C ILE A 21 24.25 -22.87 18.52
N ILE A 22 23.58 -22.48 19.60
CA ILE A 22 22.14 -22.63 19.78
C ILE A 22 21.46 -21.28 19.51
N SER A 23 20.38 -21.31 18.73
CA SER A 23 19.56 -20.13 18.53
C SER A 23 18.85 -19.73 19.84
N PRO A 24 19.00 -18.46 20.27
CA PRO A 24 18.31 -17.95 21.46
C PRO A 24 16.81 -17.71 21.23
N VAL A 25 16.38 -17.69 19.97
CA VAL A 25 14.99 -17.42 19.57
C VAL A 25 14.52 -18.45 18.56
N SER A 26 13.21 -18.73 18.57
CA SER A 26 12.57 -19.53 17.54
C SER A 26 12.28 -18.66 16.32
N GLY A 27 12.57 -19.19 15.13
CA GLY A 27 12.33 -18.43 13.91
C GLY A 27 12.94 -19.11 12.67
N PHE A 28 13.00 -18.36 11.60
CA PHE A 28 13.58 -18.77 10.33
C PHE A 28 14.94 -18.14 10.13
N VAL A 29 15.88 -18.92 9.59
CA VAL A 29 17.18 -18.39 9.18
C VAL A 29 16.98 -17.51 7.93
N VAL A 30 17.09 -16.21 8.08
CA VAL A 30 16.93 -15.24 6.99
C VAL A 30 18.26 -14.76 6.42
N GLY A 31 19.35 -14.94 7.17
CA GLY A 31 20.72 -14.66 6.73
C GLY A 31 21.68 -15.74 7.21
N LYS A 32 22.63 -16.13 6.37
CA LYS A 32 23.70 -17.07 6.69
C LYS A 32 25.01 -16.56 6.11
N ASN A 33 25.94 -16.17 6.97
CA ASN A 33 27.24 -15.58 6.60
C ASN A 33 28.41 -16.54 6.83
N ILE A 34 28.13 -17.82 7.07
CA ILE A 34 29.16 -18.84 7.27
C ILE A 34 29.12 -19.89 6.17
N SER A 35 30.31 -20.39 5.81
CA SER A 35 30.50 -21.51 4.92
C SER A 35 31.32 -22.60 5.62
N ARG A 36 31.36 -23.82 5.02
CA ARG A 36 32.20 -24.90 5.49
C ARG A 36 33.66 -24.45 5.44
N ASP A 37 34.44 -24.83 6.45
CA ASP A 37 35.87 -24.52 6.55
C ASP A 37 36.23 -23.04 6.72
N MET A 38 35.25 -22.18 7.06
CA MET A 38 35.49 -20.79 7.38
C MET A 38 36.11 -20.68 8.77
N LEU A 39 37.23 -19.93 8.89
CA LEU A 39 37.84 -19.62 10.15
C LEU A 39 37.10 -18.44 10.80
N ILE A 40 36.46 -18.71 11.93
CA ILE A 40 35.76 -17.71 12.73
C ILE A 40 36.75 -17.18 13.79
N ARG A 41 36.96 -15.88 13.81
CA ARG A 41 37.81 -15.23 14.79
C ARG A 41 36.98 -14.54 15.86
N SER A 42 37.37 -14.69 17.13
CA SER A 42 36.66 -14.10 18.26
C SER A 42 36.84 -12.57 18.38
N ASP A 43 37.78 -11.99 17.60
CA ASP A 43 38.08 -10.57 17.56
C ASP A 43 37.23 -9.79 16.56
N ARG A 44 36.34 -10.46 15.80
CA ARG A 44 35.42 -9.86 14.86
C ARG A 44 33.97 -10.14 15.27
N GLU A 45 33.20 -9.08 15.35
CA GLU A 45 31.74 -9.12 15.53
C GLU A 45 31.09 -9.44 14.18
N GLU A 46 31.28 -10.67 13.68
CA GLU A 46 30.61 -11.12 12.45
C GLU A 46 29.33 -11.87 12.81
N GLU A 47 28.22 -11.41 12.25
CA GLU A 47 26.94 -12.11 12.35
C GLU A 47 27.02 -13.41 11.55
N LEU A 48 26.97 -14.55 12.24
CA LEU A 48 27.03 -15.89 11.61
C LEU A 48 25.69 -16.28 10.98
N PHE A 49 24.61 -16.02 11.71
CA PHE A 49 23.23 -16.28 11.27
C PHE A 49 22.34 -15.14 11.73
N THR A 50 21.39 -14.78 10.88
CA THR A 50 20.28 -13.91 11.24
C THR A 50 19.01 -14.73 11.29
N ILE A 51 18.37 -14.77 12.48
CA ILE A 51 17.14 -15.52 12.72
C ILE A 51 16.02 -14.53 12.99
N SER A 52 14.92 -14.66 12.27
CA SER A 52 13.77 -13.77 12.39
C SER A 52 12.47 -14.56 12.56
N GLY A 53 11.62 -14.11 13.49
CA GLY A 53 10.23 -14.55 13.55
C GLY A 53 9.44 -13.92 12.40
N LEU A 54 8.74 -14.74 11.64
CA LEU A 54 7.97 -14.28 10.48
C LEU A 54 6.45 -14.24 10.74
N ASP A 55 5.99 -14.48 11.97
CA ASP A 55 4.57 -14.43 12.33
C ASP A 55 3.96 -13.03 12.16
N ASN A 56 4.78 -12.01 12.40
CA ASN A 56 4.44 -10.61 12.15
C ASN A 56 5.51 -10.01 11.27
N VAL A 57 5.08 -9.35 10.21
CA VAL A 57 5.97 -8.63 9.29
C VAL A 57 5.64 -7.15 9.27
N TRP A 58 6.64 -6.34 8.99
CA TRP A 58 6.48 -4.92 8.78
C TRP A 58 6.68 -4.58 7.31
N VAL A 59 5.76 -3.78 6.78
CA VAL A 59 5.93 -3.13 5.48
C VAL A 59 6.32 -1.69 5.72
N MET A 60 7.43 -1.29 5.13
CA MET A 60 7.87 0.10 5.10
C MET A 60 7.40 0.72 3.80
N ALA A 61 6.47 1.66 3.89
CA ALA A 61 5.93 2.38 2.75
C ALA A 61 6.49 3.81 2.72
N ASP A 62 6.76 4.31 1.52
CA ASP A 62 7.19 5.67 1.28
C ASP A 62 5.99 6.51 0.84
N VAL A 63 5.70 7.57 1.58
CA VAL A 63 4.58 8.49 1.35
C VAL A 63 5.14 9.84 0.90
N TYR A 64 4.69 10.32 -0.26
CA TYR A 64 5.10 11.63 -0.77
C TYR A 64 4.54 12.78 0.09
N GLU A 65 5.28 13.87 0.17
CA GLU A 65 4.95 15.07 0.96
C GLU A 65 3.50 15.53 0.75
N GLY A 66 3.00 15.53 -0.49
CA GLY A 66 1.62 15.95 -0.82
C GLY A 66 0.52 15.07 -0.24
N ASP A 67 0.85 13.83 0.19
CA ASP A 67 -0.11 12.86 0.71
C ASP A 67 0.03 12.61 2.22
N ILE A 68 1.01 13.23 2.87
CA ILE A 68 1.28 13.03 4.31
C ILE A 68 0.03 13.28 5.17
N ARG A 69 -0.73 14.33 4.87
CA ARG A 69 -1.96 14.69 5.62
C ARG A 69 -3.05 13.63 5.55
N LYS A 70 -2.99 12.76 4.55
CA LYS A 70 -3.99 11.70 4.33
C LYS A 70 -3.67 10.42 5.11
N VAL A 71 -2.46 10.32 5.64
CA VAL A 71 -1.95 9.10 6.30
C VAL A 71 -1.92 9.32 7.80
N GLN A 72 -2.60 8.46 8.55
CA GLN A 72 -2.69 8.54 10.00
C GLN A 72 -2.40 7.18 10.64
N GLU A 73 -1.80 7.18 11.83
CA GLU A 73 -1.62 5.97 12.63
C GLU A 73 -3.00 5.34 12.95
N GLY A 74 -3.06 4.01 12.92
CA GLY A 74 -4.29 3.27 13.09
C GLY A 74 -5.14 3.12 11.83
N ALA A 75 -4.81 3.81 10.73
CA ALA A 75 -5.57 3.66 9.47
C ALA A 75 -5.43 2.24 8.90
N PRO A 76 -6.54 1.63 8.45
CA PRO A 76 -6.50 0.34 7.79
C PRO A 76 -5.89 0.48 6.39
N VAL A 77 -5.09 -0.52 6.02
CA VAL A 77 -4.44 -0.59 4.71
C VAL A 77 -4.67 -1.94 4.08
N ARG A 78 -4.69 -1.94 2.76
CA ARG A 78 -4.71 -3.13 1.92
C ARG A 78 -3.38 -3.21 1.18
N ILE A 79 -2.80 -4.40 1.15
CA ILE A 79 -1.48 -4.62 0.59
C ILE A 79 -1.56 -5.74 -0.43
N THR A 80 -0.94 -5.52 -1.58
CA THR A 80 -0.73 -6.53 -2.62
C THR A 80 0.77 -6.69 -2.88
N THR A 81 1.17 -7.85 -3.35
CA THR A 81 2.55 -8.15 -3.72
C THR A 81 2.63 -8.62 -5.15
N LEU A 82 3.75 -8.41 -5.81
CA LEU A 82 3.97 -8.94 -7.16
C LEU A 82 3.94 -10.47 -7.19
N ALA A 83 4.37 -11.12 -6.11
CA ALA A 83 4.45 -12.57 -6.01
C ALA A 83 3.09 -13.28 -6.09
N TYR A 84 2.03 -12.63 -5.62
CA TYR A 84 0.69 -13.23 -5.54
C TYR A 84 -0.35 -12.51 -6.42
N GLY A 85 0.07 -11.54 -7.20
CA GLY A 85 -0.81 -10.79 -8.09
C GLY A 85 -1.84 -9.92 -7.35
N LYS A 86 -2.88 -9.51 -8.08
CA LYS A 86 -3.96 -8.68 -7.53
C LYS A 86 -5.04 -9.51 -6.81
N ASP A 87 -5.05 -10.81 -6.99
CA ASP A 87 -6.10 -11.70 -6.49
C ASP A 87 -5.93 -12.00 -4.98
N ARG A 88 -4.74 -11.74 -4.43
CA ARG A 88 -4.48 -11.92 -3.00
C ARG A 88 -4.08 -10.61 -2.34
N GLU A 89 -4.90 -10.24 -1.38
CA GLU A 89 -4.74 -9.02 -0.61
C GLU A 89 -4.46 -9.35 0.85
N PHE A 90 -3.58 -8.57 1.45
CA PHE A 90 -3.25 -8.67 2.86
C PHE A 90 -3.76 -7.42 3.58
N ALA A 91 -4.48 -7.61 4.67
CA ALA A 91 -4.94 -6.52 5.51
C ALA A 91 -3.88 -6.17 6.56
N GLY A 92 -3.66 -4.88 6.76
CA GLY A 92 -2.74 -4.38 7.77
C GLY A 92 -3.25 -3.07 8.37
N THR A 93 -2.46 -2.56 9.31
CA THR A 93 -2.74 -1.27 9.97
C THR A 93 -1.48 -0.44 9.99
N ILE A 94 -1.59 0.86 9.81
CA ILE A 94 -0.48 1.79 10.02
C ILE A 94 -0.14 1.80 11.50
N ASP A 95 1.03 1.29 11.83
CA ASP A 95 1.53 1.18 13.20
C ASP A 95 2.29 2.43 13.63
N LYS A 96 3.06 3.01 12.70
CA LYS A 96 3.85 4.21 12.97
C LYS A 96 4.07 5.06 11.73
N VAL A 97 3.94 6.35 11.91
CA VAL A 97 4.33 7.38 10.94
C VAL A 97 5.63 8.03 11.44
N TYR A 98 6.69 8.00 10.65
CA TYR A 98 7.96 8.61 11.03
C TYR A 98 7.97 10.09 10.69
N ASN A 99 8.42 10.92 11.63
CA ASN A 99 8.42 12.39 11.48
C ASN A 99 9.70 12.92 10.77
N LEU A 100 10.34 12.09 9.96
CA LEU A 100 11.50 12.46 9.18
C LEU A 100 11.20 12.33 7.69
N LEU A 101 11.34 13.44 6.98
CA LEU A 101 11.25 13.47 5.53
C LEU A 101 12.63 13.19 4.94
N ASP A 102 12.71 12.22 4.06
CA ASP A 102 13.91 11.95 3.29
C ASP A 102 14.14 13.10 2.29
N SER A 103 15.31 13.70 2.33
CA SER A 103 15.60 14.90 1.54
C SER A 103 15.78 14.64 0.05
N GLU A 104 16.15 13.42 -0.34
CA GLU A 104 16.37 13.04 -1.72
C GLU A 104 15.07 12.62 -2.39
N SER A 105 14.34 11.68 -1.76
CA SER A 105 13.11 11.14 -2.32
C SER A 105 11.87 12.00 -2.05
N LYS A 106 11.96 12.97 -1.11
CA LYS A 106 10.82 13.78 -0.62
C LYS A 106 9.67 12.92 -0.12
N THR A 107 10.02 11.80 0.51
CA THR A 107 9.07 10.86 1.09
C THR A 107 9.24 10.75 2.59
N MET A 108 8.17 10.38 3.26
CA MET A 108 8.12 10.05 4.67
C MET A 108 7.87 8.56 4.81
N LYS A 109 8.62 7.90 5.69
CA LYS A 109 8.43 6.46 5.93
C LYS A 109 7.24 6.20 6.86
N VAL A 110 6.48 5.19 6.49
CA VAL A 110 5.33 4.71 7.26
C VAL A 110 5.50 3.20 7.49
N ARG A 111 5.41 2.79 8.75
CA ARG A 111 5.48 1.39 9.13
C ARG A 111 4.08 0.81 9.26
N ILE A 112 3.86 -0.31 8.60
CA ILE A 112 2.61 -1.04 8.60
C ILE A 112 2.87 -2.41 9.20
N LYS A 113 2.05 -2.79 10.17
CA LYS A 113 2.11 -4.11 10.80
C LYS A 113 1.10 -5.05 10.17
N LEU A 114 1.56 -6.26 9.81
CA LEU A 114 0.74 -7.33 9.28
C LEU A 114 0.95 -8.61 10.08
N ASN A 115 -0.12 -9.38 10.19
CA ASN A 115 -0.05 -10.76 10.65
C ASN A 115 0.26 -11.67 9.46
N ASN A 116 1.22 -12.56 9.61
CA ASN A 116 1.74 -13.44 8.56
C ASN A 116 1.70 -14.90 8.98
N LYS A 117 0.57 -15.38 9.49
CA LYS A 117 0.40 -16.74 10.01
C LYS A 117 0.77 -17.84 9.01
N ASP A 118 0.54 -17.58 7.73
CA ASP A 118 0.84 -18.54 6.66
C ASP A 118 2.26 -18.42 6.12
N TYR A 119 3.10 -17.55 6.69
CA TYR A 119 4.48 -17.28 6.27
C TYR A 119 4.63 -16.93 4.79
N MET A 120 3.57 -16.38 4.19
CA MET A 120 3.56 -16.03 2.77
C MET A 120 4.38 -14.78 2.48
N LEU A 121 4.35 -13.80 3.37
CA LEU A 121 5.13 -12.59 3.24
C LEU A 121 6.56 -12.86 3.75
N LYS A 122 7.54 -12.49 2.94
CA LYS A 122 8.96 -12.68 3.24
C LYS A 122 9.68 -11.34 3.21
N PRO A 123 10.71 -11.17 4.06
CA PRO A 123 11.57 -10.00 4.01
C PRO A 123 12.12 -9.79 2.57
N GLY A 124 12.21 -8.53 2.15
CA GLY A 124 12.67 -8.18 0.80
C GLY A 124 11.62 -8.23 -0.30
N MET A 125 10.37 -8.61 -0.02
CA MET A 125 9.30 -8.55 -1.02
C MET A 125 8.85 -7.11 -1.30
N PHE A 126 8.64 -6.80 -2.58
CA PHE A 126 8.00 -5.56 -3.00
C PHE A 126 6.48 -5.65 -2.81
N THR A 127 5.93 -4.56 -2.29
CA THR A 127 4.50 -4.47 -1.97
C THR A 127 3.91 -3.15 -2.46
N ASN A 128 2.65 -3.19 -2.90
CA ASN A 128 1.84 -2.00 -3.13
C ASN A 128 0.89 -1.82 -1.96
N VAL A 129 0.90 -0.64 -1.37
CA VAL A 129 0.08 -0.30 -0.21
C VAL A 129 -1.04 0.63 -0.63
N TYR A 130 -2.28 0.26 -0.33
CA TYR A 130 -3.47 1.06 -0.56
C TYR A 130 -4.01 1.53 0.78
N VAL A 131 -3.87 2.81 1.06
CA VAL A 131 -4.35 3.42 2.30
C VAL A 131 -5.78 3.89 2.12
N GLN A 132 -6.67 3.50 3.03
CA GLN A 132 -8.02 4.04 3.06
C GLN A 132 -8.01 5.40 3.76
N CYS A 133 -8.03 6.46 2.97
CA CYS A 133 -8.08 7.81 3.49
C CYS A 133 -9.54 8.26 3.69
N ARG A 134 -9.83 8.90 4.83
CA ARG A 134 -11.07 9.65 4.96
C ARG A 134 -10.94 10.91 4.11
N VAL A 135 -11.79 11.04 3.12
CA VAL A 135 -11.88 12.28 2.36
C VAL A 135 -12.81 13.21 3.16
N GLU A 136 -12.23 14.22 3.81
CA GLU A 136 -12.99 15.31 4.36
C GLU A 136 -13.37 16.25 3.22
N GLY A 137 -14.63 16.23 2.83
CA GLY A 137 -15.14 17.09 1.76
C GLY A 137 -16.64 16.89 1.58
N PRO A 138 -17.30 17.81 0.85
CA PRO A 138 -18.70 17.63 0.54
C PRO A 138 -18.90 16.34 -0.25
N LEU A 139 -20.01 15.64 0.03
CA LEU A 139 -20.43 14.49 -0.76
C LEU A 139 -20.59 14.94 -2.22
N MET A 140 -19.85 14.31 -3.12
CA MET A 140 -19.93 14.58 -4.54
C MET A 140 -20.62 13.43 -5.25
N PRO A 141 -21.44 13.72 -6.27
CA PRO A 141 -21.99 12.66 -7.12
C PRO A 141 -20.85 11.89 -7.77
N ARG A 142 -21.06 10.58 -7.95
CA ARG A 142 -20.13 9.69 -8.64
C ARG A 142 -20.78 9.18 -9.91
N ILE A 143 -20.15 9.40 -11.04
CA ILE A 143 -20.61 8.90 -12.35
C ILE A 143 -19.52 8.02 -12.98
N PRO A 144 -19.89 7.04 -13.83
CA PRO A 144 -18.91 6.28 -14.60
C PRO A 144 -18.05 7.19 -15.49
N ALA A 145 -16.73 6.96 -15.55
CA ALA A 145 -15.81 7.81 -16.32
C ALA A 145 -16.19 7.90 -17.81
N HIS A 146 -16.73 6.83 -18.39
CA HIS A 146 -17.16 6.77 -19.79
C HIS A 146 -18.49 7.52 -20.10
N ALA A 147 -19.20 8.01 -19.08
CA ALA A 147 -20.33 8.90 -19.26
C ALA A 147 -19.89 10.36 -19.48
N LEU A 148 -18.63 10.67 -19.21
CA LEU A 148 -18.06 12.00 -19.41
C LEU A 148 -17.64 12.20 -20.86
N ILE A 149 -17.99 13.34 -21.43
CA ILE A 149 -17.72 13.74 -22.81
C ILE A 149 -16.84 14.97 -22.79
N PHE A 150 -15.77 14.95 -23.56
CA PHE A 150 -14.84 16.07 -23.73
C PHE A 150 -15.05 16.70 -25.10
N GLU A 151 -15.37 17.97 -25.12
CA GLU A 151 -15.46 18.75 -26.37
C GLU A 151 -15.12 20.22 -26.12
N GLY A 152 -14.31 20.79 -27.01
CA GLY A 152 -13.96 22.22 -26.96
C GLY A 152 -13.31 22.67 -25.64
N GLY A 153 -12.56 21.80 -24.95
CA GLY A 153 -11.94 22.13 -23.67
C GLY A 153 -12.91 22.10 -22.48
N LYS A 154 -14.15 21.70 -22.70
CA LYS A 154 -15.18 21.57 -21.66
C LYS A 154 -15.64 20.15 -21.51
N GLN A 155 -16.27 19.88 -20.38
CA GLN A 155 -16.75 18.55 -19.99
C GLN A 155 -18.27 18.54 -19.94
N TYR A 156 -18.86 17.51 -20.53
CA TYR A 156 -20.31 17.39 -20.66
C TYR A 156 -20.77 16.01 -20.23
N VAL A 157 -22.02 15.93 -19.80
CA VAL A 157 -22.77 14.68 -19.61
C VAL A 157 -24.13 14.81 -20.26
N VAL A 158 -24.70 13.69 -20.67
CA VAL A 158 -26.10 13.64 -21.12
C VAL A 158 -26.97 13.20 -19.97
N CYS A 159 -27.86 14.07 -19.51
CA CYS A 159 -28.81 13.80 -18.45
C CYS A 159 -30.18 13.45 -19.04
N VAL A 160 -30.90 12.57 -18.33
CA VAL A 160 -32.32 12.27 -18.59
C VAL A 160 -33.15 13.16 -17.69
N GLY A 161 -33.94 14.05 -18.27
CA GLY A 161 -34.86 14.90 -17.50
C GLY A 161 -36.06 14.14 -16.96
N THR A 162 -36.78 14.74 -16.03
CA THR A 162 -38.03 14.18 -15.48
C THR A 162 -39.14 14.00 -16.53
N ASP A 163 -39.04 14.74 -17.62
CA ASP A 163 -39.88 14.65 -18.82
C ASP A 163 -39.42 13.57 -19.82
N ASN A 164 -38.48 12.73 -19.41
CA ASN A 164 -37.81 11.69 -20.19
C ASN A 164 -37.09 12.22 -21.45
N ARG A 165 -36.78 13.54 -21.49
CA ARG A 165 -36.00 14.17 -22.55
C ARG A 165 -34.52 14.20 -22.19
N LEU A 166 -33.69 13.97 -23.19
CA LEU A 166 -32.24 14.02 -23.05
C LEU A 166 -31.78 15.49 -23.14
N ARG A 167 -30.89 15.87 -22.26
CA ARG A 167 -30.30 17.21 -22.21
C ARG A 167 -28.81 17.13 -21.98
N VAL A 168 -28.06 17.86 -22.77
CA VAL A 168 -26.62 18.04 -22.55
C VAL A 168 -26.42 19.05 -21.44
N ARG A 169 -25.55 18.68 -20.48
CA ARG A 169 -25.20 19.55 -19.35
C ARG A 169 -23.70 19.64 -19.21
N GLU A 170 -23.17 20.88 -19.12
CA GLU A 170 -21.77 21.11 -18.79
C GLU A 170 -21.53 20.77 -17.32
N VAL A 171 -20.41 20.09 -17.02
CA VAL A 171 -20.02 19.69 -15.68
C VAL A 171 -18.60 20.11 -15.36
N GLY A 172 -18.37 20.52 -14.12
CA GLY A 172 -17.02 20.70 -13.59
C GLY A 172 -16.57 19.41 -12.95
N VAL A 173 -15.37 18.93 -13.24
CA VAL A 173 -14.83 17.68 -12.69
C VAL A 173 -13.74 18.01 -11.66
N TYR A 174 -13.94 17.57 -10.43
CA TYR A 174 -12.96 17.69 -9.36
C TYR A 174 -11.86 16.61 -9.47
N LYS A 175 -12.28 15.36 -9.74
CA LYS A 175 -11.37 14.21 -9.83
C LYS A 175 -11.92 13.19 -10.82
N GLN A 176 -11.03 12.59 -11.58
CA GLN A 176 -11.33 11.44 -12.43
C GLN A 176 -10.37 10.31 -12.12
N THR A 177 -10.90 9.10 -12.09
CA THR A 177 -10.17 7.83 -12.02
C THR A 177 -10.46 7.03 -13.30
N ASP A 178 -9.83 5.89 -13.48
CA ASP A 178 -10.07 5.04 -14.66
C ASP A 178 -11.54 4.58 -14.76
N GLU A 179 -12.22 4.38 -13.63
CA GLU A 179 -13.58 3.85 -13.58
C GLU A 179 -14.64 4.92 -13.35
N TYR A 180 -14.32 5.96 -12.57
CA TYR A 180 -15.29 6.94 -12.08
C TYR A 180 -14.81 8.37 -12.22
N CYS A 181 -15.79 9.28 -12.38
CA CYS A 181 -15.60 10.72 -12.34
C CYS A 181 -16.43 11.31 -11.19
N TYR A 182 -15.88 12.33 -10.54
CA TYR A 182 -16.47 13.03 -9.40
C TYR A 182 -16.71 14.50 -9.80
N PRO A 183 -17.89 14.83 -10.35
CA PRO A 183 -18.23 16.20 -10.68
C PRO A 183 -18.51 17.03 -9.42
N ASN A 184 -17.97 18.26 -9.40
CA ASN A 184 -18.22 19.24 -8.35
C ASN A 184 -19.23 20.31 -8.74
N ALA A 185 -19.62 20.35 -10.01
CA ALA A 185 -20.61 21.27 -10.55
C ALA A 185 -21.40 20.62 -11.71
N GLY A 186 -22.62 21.10 -11.92
CA GLY A 186 -23.46 20.68 -13.06
C GLY A 186 -24.35 19.48 -12.79
N LEU A 187 -24.11 18.66 -11.76
CA LEU A 187 -24.96 17.53 -11.35
C LEU A 187 -25.44 17.66 -9.92
N LYS A 188 -26.62 17.11 -9.66
CA LYS A 188 -27.24 16.99 -8.35
C LYS A 188 -27.50 15.52 -8.01
N GLU A 189 -27.67 15.25 -6.74
CA GLU A 189 -28.12 13.92 -6.28
C GLU A 189 -29.48 13.61 -6.89
N GLY A 190 -29.62 12.40 -7.43
CA GLY A 190 -30.82 11.96 -8.13
C GLY A 190 -30.85 12.23 -9.64
N ASP A 191 -29.89 13.01 -10.19
CA ASP A 191 -29.77 13.16 -11.65
C ASP A 191 -29.42 11.82 -12.31
N VAL A 192 -30.13 11.46 -13.36
CA VAL A 192 -29.89 10.26 -14.17
C VAL A 192 -29.02 10.63 -15.36
N VAL A 193 -27.88 9.96 -15.53
CA VAL A 193 -26.96 10.18 -16.64
C VAL A 193 -26.89 9.00 -17.59
N VAL A 194 -26.72 9.27 -18.87
CA VAL A 194 -26.50 8.24 -19.90
C VAL A 194 -25.08 7.70 -19.75
N ASN A 195 -24.96 6.39 -19.49
CA ASN A 195 -23.66 5.78 -19.24
C ASN A 195 -23.14 4.94 -20.43
N LYS A 196 -24.00 4.45 -21.32
CA LYS A 196 -23.61 3.71 -22.53
C LYS A 196 -23.78 4.56 -23.78
N ASN A 197 -22.79 4.54 -24.65
CA ASN A 197 -22.80 5.30 -25.91
C ASN A 197 -23.07 6.81 -25.71
N ALA A 198 -22.63 7.37 -24.57
CA ALA A 198 -22.89 8.76 -24.21
C ALA A 198 -22.46 9.75 -25.32
N LEU A 199 -21.30 9.51 -25.95
CA LEU A 199 -20.79 10.33 -27.05
C LEU A 199 -21.70 10.26 -28.31
N LEU A 200 -22.24 9.09 -28.64
CA LEU A 200 -23.17 8.96 -29.79
C LEU A 200 -24.46 9.72 -29.52
N VAL A 201 -25.01 9.59 -28.32
CA VAL A 201 -26.22 10.33 -27.93
C VAL A 201 -25.97 11.84 -27.91
N TYR A 202 -24.81 12.26 -27.41
CA TYR A 202 -24.40 13.66 -27.43
C TYR A 202 -24.37 14.23 -28.85
N ASN A 203 -23.73 13.52 -29.78
CA ASN A 203 -23.65 13.94 -31.18
C ASN A 203 -25.01 13.99 -31.88
N ALA A 204 -25.97 13.18 -31.46
CA ALA A 204 -27.33 13.19 -31.99
C ALA A 204 -28.20 14.34 -31.43
N LEU A 205 -27.80 14.94 -30.31
CA LEU A 205 -28.49 16.07 -29.67
C LEU A 205 -27.93 17.45 -30.06
N LYS A 206 -26.84 17.47 -30.78
CA LYS A 206 -26.15 18.66 -31.26
C LYS A 206 -26.68 19.09 -32.63
#